data_193711100701c86de9cfe06fa194bccb
#
_entry.id   193711100701c86de9cfe06fa194bccb
#
_cell.length_a   1.000
_cell.length_b   1.000
_cell.length_c   1.000
_cell.angle_alpha   90.00
_cell.angle_beta   90.00
_cell.angle_gamma   90.00
#
_symmetry.space_group_name_H-M   'P 1'
#
loop_
_entity.id
_entity.type
_entity.pdbx_description
1 polymer ?
#
loop_
_entity_poly.entity_id
_entity_poly.type
_entity_poly.pdbx_seq_one_letter_code
_entity_poly.pdbx_strand_id
1 'polypeptide(L)'
;MLNSQDNETLVRVGPGTAMGQLMRLYWIPFLASADVERDGQPHRVRLLGEDLVAFRDSEGQVGLVDQACPHRGAPMVFARNEEGGIRCIYHGWKFDVTGQCQETPAEPPGSAMTSRMTIKSYPVRERNGVLWTYMGPKRETPPPLPELEWNMVPESHSVVTFRVQECNWLQALEGEVDSAHAAILHGRRGGSTIKQWRAGQDLSPKFEVQPHDAGISIAARRKDGPEHNYVRVNQFLMPFWTLVPPQTQYPELSGHAWVPIDDHHTLAIMFSYTPDQPFYEKSRKLFKDGYKGRETGHHSHGAYEARPVTVPYHRYWSRFNRGNAYNYDYQTGMPGLWLEDAACQSGVATIYDRSQEHLGSTDAGIVRVRRLLLESAKKLAEGAEPVSAAKPSSFMMRAISVTIPAGSDWMELGRDYMKAELGKGFGYTP
;
A
#
# COMPACT_ATOMS: atom_id res chain seq x y z
N MET A 1 -15.23 17.90 11.34
CA MET A 1 -14.92 18.18 9.91
C MET A 1 -13.49 18.67 9.82
N LEU A 2 -12.75 18.25 8.81
CA LEU A 2 -11.45 18.84 8.50
C LEU A 2 -11.66 20.26 7.95
N ASN A 3 -10.76 21.18 8.28
CA ASN A 3 -10.66 22.43 7.55
C ASN A 3 -9.86 22.21 6.25
N SER A 4 -9.95 23.17 5.33
CA SER A 4 -9.25 23.06 4.02
C SER A 4 -7.73 22.95 4.16
N GLN A 5 -7.13 23.64 5.16
CA GLN A 5 -5.68 23.58 5.39
C GLN A 5 -5.21 22.19 5.84
N ASP A 6 -5.95 21.57 6.75
CA ASP A 6 -5.66 20.19 7.19
C ASP A 6 -5.86 19.19 6.05
N ASN A 7 -6.90 19.38 5.21
CA ASN A 7 -7.09 18.56 4.02
C ASN A 7 -5.88 18.66 3.08
N GLU A 8 -5.45 19.88 2.73
CA GLU A 8 -4.26 20.09 1.88
C GLU A 8 -3.01 19.45 2.51
N THR A 9 -2.81 19.60 3.82
CA THR A 9 -1.68 18.99 4.53
C THR A 9 -1.66 17.47 4.38
N LEU A 10 -2.81 16.81 4.45
CA LEU A 10 -2.94 15.35 4.34
C LEU A 10 -2.75 14.83 2.92
N VAL A 11 -3.27 15.55 1.92
CA VAL A 11 -3.37 15.02 0.55
C VAL A 11 -2.14 15.32 -0.32
N ARG A 12 -1.36 16.36 0.01
CA ARG A 12 -0.16 16.73 -0.77
C ARG A 12 1.07 15.94 -0.33
N VAL A 13 1.66 15.20 -1.28
CA VAL A 13 2.75 14.25 -1.00
C VAL A 13 4.06 14.56 -1.75
N GLY A 14 4.03 15.55 -2.62
CA GLY A 14 5.20 15.94 -3.41
C GLY A 14 6.38 16.43 -2.56
N PRO A 15 7.54 16.70 -3.20
CA PRO A 15 8.70 17.26 -2.53
C PRO A 15 8.36 18.58 -1.80
N GLY A 16 8.83 18.71 -0.55
CA GLY A 16 8.61 19.89 0.28
C GLY A 16 7.26 19.97 1.00
N THR A 17 6.30 19.09 0.70
CA THR A 17 5.03 19.02 1.44
C THR A 17 5.19 18.32 2.79
N ALA A 18 4.40 18.70 3.79
CA ALA A 18 4.51 18.14 5.14
C ALA A 18 4.29 16.62 5.17
N MET A 19 3.24 16.13 4.49
CA MET A 19 2.95 14.71 4.40
C MET A 19 4.01 13.98 3.57
N GLY A 20 4.47 14.57 2.46
CA GLY A 20 5.55 14.01 1.67
C GLY A 20 6.86 13.86 2.45
N GLN A 21 7.21 14.82 3.31
CA GLN A 21 8.37 14.72 4.19
C GLN A 21 8.19 13.59 5.23
N LEU A 22 7.01 13.47 5.82
CA LEU A 22 6.70 12.39 6.76
C LEU A 22 6.85 11.02 6.11
N MET A 23 6.28 10.82 4.92
CA MET A 23 6.33 9.53 4.22
C MET A 23 7.74 9.13 3.82
N ARG A 24 8.60 10.09 3.48
CA ARG A 24 9.99 9.83 3.11
C ARG A 24 10.85 9.27 4.24
N LEU A 25 10.40 9.38 5.49
CA LEU A 25 11.09 8.76 6.63
C LEU A 25 10.91 7.23 6.69
N TYR A 26 10.03 6.69 5.87
CA TYR A 26 9.72 5.26 5.81
C TYR A 26 10.22 4.64 4.52
N TRP A 27 10.49 3.34 4.56
CA TRP A 27 10.71 2.57 3.35
C TRP A 27 9.43 2.43 2.56
N ILE A 28 9.51 2.68 1.26
CA ILE A 28 8.38 2.68 0.33
C ILE A 28 8.53 1.49 -0.61
N PRO A 29 7.60 0.53 -0.60
CA PRO A 29 7.56 -0.53 -1.61
C PRO A 29 7.10 0.09 -2.94
N PHE A 30 7.70 -0.32 -4.09
CA PHE A 30 7.38 0.38 -5.32
C PHE A 30 7.27 -0.50 -6.58
N LEU A 31 7.86 -1.69 -6.58
CA LEU A 31 7.89 -2.55 -7.77
C LEU A 31 8.09 -4.01 -7.37
N ALA A 32 7.61 -4.95 -8.19
CA ALA A 32 7.97 -6.35 -8.02
C ALA A 32 9.42 -6.57 -8.46
N SER A 33 10.18 -7.32 -7.68
CA SER A 33 11.60 -7.56 -7.97
C SER A 33 11.81 -8.31 -9.27
N ALA A 34 10.95 -9.27 -9.57
CA ALA A 34 11.02 -10.08 -10.78
C ALA A 34 10.82 -9.30 -12.08
N ASP A 35 10.22 -8.09 -11.99
CA ASP A 35 9.96 -7.26 -13.17
C ASP A 35 11.21 -6.50 -13.64
N VAL A 36 12.22 -6.36 -12.76
CA VAL A 36 13.47 -5.64 -13.07
C VAL A 36 14.57 -6.66 -13.36
N GLU A 37 14.69 -7.03 -14.63
CA GLU A 37 15.66 -8.03 -15.08
C GLU A 37 17.09 -7.48 -15.07
N ARG A 38 18.06 -8.37 -14.83
CA ARG A 38 19.50 -8.06 -14.93
C ARG A 38 19.84 -7.63 -16.36
N ASP A 39 20.52 -6.48 -16.48
CA ASP A 39 20.83 -5.85 -17.77
C ASP A 39 19.59 -5.65 -18.67
N GLY A 40 18.39 -5.70 -18.06
CA GLY A 40 17.13 -5.52 -18.74
C GLY A 40 16.79 -4.05 -18.98
N GLN A 41 15.63 -3.83 -19.57
CA GLN A 41 15.14 -2.49 -19.87
C GLN A 41 14.92 -1.68 -18.59
N PRO A 42 15.36 -0.42 -18.50
CA PRO A 42 15.04 0.46 -17.39
C PRO A 42 13.54 0.72 -17.25
N HIS A 43 13.05 0.78 -16.03
CA HIS A 43 11.64 0.96 -15.71
C HIS A 43 11.36 2.38 -15.20
N ARG A 44 10.36 3.03 -15.77
CA ARG A 44 9.87 4.32 -15.24
C ARG A 44 9.13 4.08 -13.93
N VAL A 45 9.48 4.85 -12.90
CA VAL A 45 8.87 4.84 -11.59
C VAL A 45 8.49 6.27 -11.21
N ARG A 46 7.29 6.46 -10.64
CA ARG A 46 6.91 7.73 -10.03
C ARG A 46 6.49 7.48 -8.59
N LEU A 47 7.11 8.18 -7.66
CA LEU A 47 6.85 8.06 -6.22
C LEU A 47 6.85 9.42 -5.55
N LEU A 48 5.84 9.69 -4.74
CA LEU A 48 5.71 10.96 -4.01
C LEU A 48 5.95 12.18 -4.91
N GLY A 49 5.43 12.12 -6.16
CA GLY A 49 5.56 13.19 -7.15
C GLY A 49 6.92 13.30 -7.84
N GLU A 50 7.88 12.41 -7.56
CA GLU A 50 9.19 12.39 -8.22
C GLU A 50 9.22 11.33 -9.34
N ASP A 51 9.72 11.73 -10.52
CA ASP A 51 9.93 10.82 -11.65
C ASP A 51 11.32 10.21 -11.59
N LEU A 52 11.37 8.89 -11.55
CA LEU A 52 12.57 8.08 -11.33
C LEU A 52 12.68 6.97 -12.37
N VAL A 53 13.84 6.33 -12.41
CA VAL A 53 14.10 5.15 -13.24
C VAL A 53 14.74 4.07 -12.38
N ALA A 54 14.13 2.87 -12.39
CA ALA A 54 14.68 1.67 -11.77
C ALA A 54 15.38 0.80 -12.82
N PHE A 55 16.49 0.18 -12.44
CA PHE A 55 17.23 -0.77 -13.26
C PHE A 55 17.96 -1.78 -12.39
N ARG A 56 18.27 -2.95 -12.93
CA ARG A 56 19.12 -3.94 -12.23
C ARG A 56 20.38 -4.15 -13.07
N ASP A 57 21.52 -3.84 -12.49
CA ASP A 57 22.80 -3.89 -13.16
C ASP A 57 23.29 -5.32 -13.46
N SER A 58 24.45 -5.44 -14.08
CA SER A 58 25.10 -6.72 -14.44
C SER A 58 25.49 -7.57 -13.22
N GLU A 59 25.61 -6.96 -12.04
CA GLU A 59 25.93 -7.66 -10.77
C GLU A 59 24.65 -8.09 -10.02
N GLY A 60 23.47 -7.67 -10.52
CA GLY A 60 22.18 -7.97 -9.92
C GLY A 60 21.76 -6.96 -8.85
N GLN A 61 22.46 -5.86 -8.68
CA GLN A 61 22.11 -4.78 -7.78
C GLN A 61 21.03 -3.88 -8.42
N VAL A 62 20.07 -3.39 -7.63
CA VAL A 62 19.02 -2.52 -8.13
C VAL A 62 19.34 -1.07 -7.82
N GLY A 63 19.35 -0.23 -8.87
CA GLY A 63 19.43 1.22 -8.78
C GLY A 63 18.08 1.88 -8.96
N LEU A 64 17.85 3.00 -8.27
CA LEU A 64 16.73 3.90 -8.47
C LEU A 64 17.27 5.32 -8.58
N VAL A 65 17.26 5.87 -9.79
CA VAL A 65 17.89 7.15 -10.12
C VAL A 65 16.87 8.16 -10.68
N ASP A 66 17.25 9.43 -10.71
CA ASP A 66 16.45 10.47 -11.36
C ASP A 66 16.19 10.12 -12.83
N GLN A 67 15.01 10.49 -13.32
CA GLN A 67 14.69 10.26 -14.73
C GLN A 67 15.51 11.11 -15.70
N ALA A 68 16.08 12.22 -15.26
CA ALA A 68 16.81 13.16 -16.08
C ALA A 68 18.32 13.01 -15.94
N CYS A 69 19.01 12.70 -17.02
CA CYS A 69 20.48 12.69 -17.03
C CYS A 69 21.00 14.08 -16.63
N PRO A 70 21.91 14.19 -15.63
CA PRO A 70 22.39 15.50 -15.12
C PRO A 70 23.20 16.29 -16.14
N HIS A 71 23.63 15.67 -17.23
CA HIS A 71 24.35 16.38 -18.30
C HIS A 71 23.43 17.39 -19.00
N ARG A 72 22.35 16.91 -19.63
CA ARG A 72 21.43 17.76 -20.41
C ARG A 72 19.99 17.27 -20.43
N GLY A 73 19.53 16.62 -19.35
CA GLY A 73 18.14 16.25 -19.15
C GLY A 73 17.61 15.11 -20.03
N ALA A 74 18.47 14.33 -20.69
CA ALA A 74 18.01 13.19 -21.48
C ALA A 74 17.30 12.15 -20.59
N PRO A 75 16.15 11.58 -21.03
CA PRO A 75 15.40 10.64 -20.23
C PRO A 75 16.15 9.31 -20.02
N MET A 76 16.47 8.98 -18.78
CA MET A 76 17.20 7.76 -18.44
C MET A 76 16.39 6.47 -18.64
N VAL A 77 15.09 6.56 -18.82
CA VAL A 77 14.28 5.39 -19.21
C VAL A 77 14.66 4.82 -20.59
N PHE A 78 15.31 5.60 -21.44
CA PHE A 78 15.85 5.16 -22.72
C PHE A 78 17.32 4.75 -22.65
N ALA A 79 17.94 4.83 -21.47
CA ALA A 79 19.34 4.50 -21.28
C ALA A 79 19.59 3.00 -21.50
N ARG A 80 20.83 2.65 -21.82
CA ARG A 80 21.28 1.26 -21.88
C ARG A 80 21.72 0.83 -20.49
N ASN A 81 21.21 -0.30 -20.05
CA ASN A 81 21.62 -0.95 -18.81
C ASN A 81 22.67 -2.01 -19.17
N GLU A 82 23.92 -1.69 -18.92
CA GLU A 82 25.06 -2.49 -19.40
C GLU A 82 26.31 -2.27 -18.53
N GLU A 83 27.19 -3.25 -18.44
CA GLU A 83 28.52 -3.12 -17.82
C GLU A 83 28.48 -2.51 -16.41
N GLY A 84 27.58 -3.03 -15.56
CA GLY A 84 27.47 -2.60 -14.17
C GLY A 84 26.86 -1.22 -13.94
N GLY A 85 26.08 -0.68 -14.91
CA GLY A 85 25.45 0.61 -14.74
C GLY A 85 24.46 0.99 -15.84
N ILE A 86 23.88 2.18 -15.69
CA ILE A 86 22.94 2.75 -16.63
C ILE A 86 23.61 3.85 -17.47
N ARG A 87 23.67 3.65 -18.79
CA ARG A 87 24.34 4.54 -19.75
C ARG A 87 23.36 5.40 -20.52
N CYS A 88 23.42 6.69 -20.35
CA CYS A 88 22.64 7.65 -21.10
C CYS A 88 22.88 7.52 -22.60
N ILE A 89 21.81 7.39 -23.40
CA ILE A 89 21.92 7.21 -24.85
C ILE A 89 22.40 8.45 -25.60
N TYR A 90 22.35 9.64 -24.96
CA TYR A 90 22.63 10.90 -25.64
C TYR A 90 24.14 11.15 -25.77
N HIS A 91 24.89 11.09 -24.66
CA HIS A 91 26.35 11.34 -24.68
C HIS A 91 27.18 10.27 -23.94
N GLY A 92 26.57 9.12 -23.60
CA GLY A 92 27.26 7.97 -23.04
C GLY A 92 27.66 8.10 -21.56
N TRP A 93 27.18 9.12 -20.83
CA TRP A 93 27.45 9.20 -19.39
C TRP A 93 26.86 7.98 -18.70
N LYS A 94 27.69 7.25 -17.96
CA LYS A 94 27.27 6.03 -17.27
C LYS A 94 27.29 6.24 -15.75
N PHE A 95 26.26 5.77 -15.08
CA PHE A 95 26.10 5.87 -13.63
C PHE A 95 25.86 4.47 -13.04
N ASP A 96 26.44 4.21 -11.87
CA ASP A 96 26.17 3.00 -11.10
C ASP A 96 24.84 3.10 -10.32
N VAL A 97 24.51 2.04 -9.57
CA VAL A 97 23.28 1.97 -8.75
C VAL A 97 23.24 3.00 -7.62
N THR A 98 24.39 3.55 -7.23
CA THR A 98 24.47 4.62 -6.20
C THR A 98 24.30 6.01 -6.80
N GLY A 99 24.28 6.10 -8.12
CA GLY A 99 24.23 7.36 -8.87
C GLY A 99 25.59 8.00 -9.13
N GLN A 100 26.70 7.35 -8.76
CA GLN A 100 28.05 7.84 -9.06
C GLN A 100 28.34 7.68 -10.55
N CYS A 101 28.84 8.75 -11.18
CA CYS A 101 29.27 8.69 -12.57
C CYS A 101 30.50 7.81 -12.73
N GLN A 102 30.46 6.85 -13.65
CA GLN A 102 31.52 5.91 -13.96
C GLN A 102 32.29 6.32 -15.22
N GLU A 103 31.59 6.88 -16.18
CA GLU A 103 32.16 7.21 -17.50
C GLU A 103 31.57 8.48 -18.08
N THR A 104 32.41 9.26 -18.75
CA THR A 104 32.06 10.45 -19.54
C THR A 104 32.83 10.42 -20.86
N PRO A 105 32.47 9.52 -21.82
CA PRO A 105 33.30 9.17 -22.97
C PRO A 105 33.55 10.35 -23.95
N ALA A 106 32.72 11.38 -23.92
CA ALA A 106 32.90 12.56 -24.77
C ALA A 106 33.86 13.61 -24.16
N GLU A 107 34.32 13.39 -22.91
CA GLU A 107 35.26 14.29 -22.24
C GLU A 107 36.70 13.96 -22.61
N PRO A 108 37.60 14.97 -22.63
CA PRO A 108 39.01 14.74 -22.91
C PRO A 108 39.67 13.87 -21.80
N PRO A 109 40.71 13.08 -22.14
CA PRO A 109 41.47 12.34 -21.16
C PRO A 109 41.97 13.22 -20.00
N GLY A 110 41.75 12.77 -18.77
CA GLY A 110 42.13 13.51 -17.56
C GLY A 110 41.06 14.53 -17.08
N SER A 111 39.90 14.63 -17.74
CA SER A 111 38.78 15.42 -17.24
C SER A 111 38.35 14.96 -15.84
N ALA A 112 38.15 15.91 -14.93
CA ALA A 112 37.63 15.63 -13.60
C ALA A 112 36.08 15.46 -13.61
N MET A 113 35.43 15.46 -14.78
CA MET A 113 33.98 15.43 -14.90
C MET A 113 33.40 14.15 -14.27
N THR A 114 33.94 12.99 -14.63
CA THR A 114 33.47 11.68 -14.11
C THR A 114 33.46 11.63 -12.56
N SER A 115 34.53 12.10 -11.91
CA SER A 115 34.62 12.07 -10.44
C SER A 115 33.73 13.08 -9.72
N ARG A 116 33.29 14.13 -10.42
CA ARG A 116 32.46 15.22 -9.85
C ARG A 116 30.98 15.04 -10.08
N MET A 117 30.58 14.24 -11.06
CA MET A 117 29.19 14.12 -11.46
C MET A 117 28.52 12.96 -10.75
N THR A 118 27.29 13.23 -10.32
CA THR A 118 26.38 12.21 -9.79
C THR A 118 24.99 12.43 -10.40
N ILE A 119 24.23 11.36 -10.55
CA ILE A 119 22.78 11.44 -10.74
C ILE A 119 22.11 11.23 -9.38
N LYS A 120 21.04 11.97 -9.10
CA LYS A 120 20.27 11.76 -7.87
C LYS A 120 19.81 10.31 -7.80
N SER A 121 20.03 9.65 -6.68
CA SER A 121 19.66 8.24 -6.46
C SER A 121 19.05 8.05 -5.08
N TYR A 122 18.35 6.92 -4.92
CA TYR A 122 17.78 6.49 -3.66
C TYR A 122 18.20 5.06 -3.34
N PRO A 123 18.51 4.73 -2.07
CA PRO A 123 18.85 3.37 -1.69
C PRO A 123 17.68 2.43 -1.93
N VAL A 124 17.97 1.26 -2.49
CA VAL A 124 17.02 0.19 -2.74
C VAL A 124 17.38 -1.03 -1.90
N ARG A 125 16.35 -1.73 -1.44
CA ARG A 125 16.45 -3.05 -0.81
C ARG A 125 15.41 -3.96 -1.44
N GLU A 126 15.71 -5.25 -1.42
CA GLU A 126 14.80 -6.30 -1.87
C GLU A 126 14.40 -7.17 -0.69
N ARG A 127 13.09 -7.39 -0.52
CA ARG A 127 12.57 -8.32 0.47
C ARG A 127 11.23 -8.88 0.01
N ASN A 128 11.11 -10.20 0.10
CA ASN A 128 9.90 -10.97 -0.23
C ASN A 128 9.32 -10.62 -1.61
N GLY A 129 10.20 -10.63 -2.64
CA GLY A 129 9.84 -10.36 -4.04
C GLY A 129 9.44 -8.92 -4.35
N VAL A 130 9.64 -7.98 -3.43
CA VAL A 130 9.31 -6.56 -3.60
C VAL A 130 10.56 -5.69 -3.46
N LEU A 131 10.67 -4.68 -4.32
CA LEU A 131 11.67 -3.63 -4.23
C LEU A 131 11.16 -2.48 -3.36
N TRP A 132 12.02 -2.06 -2.44
CA TRP A 132 11.77 -0.99 -1.48
C TRP A 132 12.79 0.10 -1.63
N THR A 133 12.36 1.36 -1.50
CA THR A 133 13.26 2.52 -1.51
C THR A 133 13.08 3.38 -0.28
N TYR A 134 14.16 4.05 0.14
CA TYR A 134 14.13 5.06 1.19
C TYR A 134 14.43 6.43 0.59
N MET A 135 13.46 7.33 0.68
CA MET A 135 13.56 8.67 0.07
C MET A 135 13.85 9.78 1.10
N GLY A 136 14.14 9.40 2.34
CA GLY A 136 14.39 10.31 3.45
C GLY A 136 15.79 10.92 3.44
N PRO A 137 16.12 11.74 4.47
CA PRO A 137 17.39 12.47 4.51
C PRO A 137 18.61 11.58 4.81
N LYS A 138 18.42 10.42 5.47
CA LYS A 138 19.49 9.51 5.91
C LYS A 138 19.84 8.47 4.84
N ARG A 139 20.11 8.87 3.59
CA ARG A 139 20.27 7.94 2.46
C ARG A 139 21.50 7.06 2.55
N GLU A 140 22.58 7.54 3.16
CA GLU A 140 23.81 6.77 3.35
C GLU A 140 23.64 5.69 4.42
N THR A 141 22.81 5.97 5.43
CA THR A 141 22.53 5.06 6.54
C THR A 141 21.02 5.01 6.81
N PRO A 142 20.23 4.47 5.86
CA PRO A 142 18.80 4.42 6.03
C PRO A 142 18.40 3.49 7.20
N PRO A 143 17.27 3.73 7.85
CA PRO A 143 16.78 2.84 8.90
C PRO A 143 16.60 1.41 8.37
N PRO A 144 16.56 0.38 9.21
CA PRO A 144 16.22 -0.97 8.77
C PRO A 144 14.81 -1.02 8.12
N LEU A 145 14.62 -1.99 7.20
CA LEU A 145 13.31 -2.25 6.60
C LEU A 145 12.27 -2.59 7.67
N PRO A 146 11.00 -2.15 7.53
CA PRO A 146 9.94 -2.52 8.46
C PRO A 146 9.75 -4.05 8.48
N GLU A 147 9.54 -4.58 9.67
CA GLU A 147 9.24 -6.00 9.90
C GLU A 147 7.72 -6.21 9.86
N LEU A 148 7.14 -6.16 8.68
CA LEU A 148 5.78 -6.58 8.44
C LEU A 148 5.76 -8.10 8.32
N GLU A 149 4.87 -8.81 9.00
CA GLU A 149 4.90 -10.28 9.00
C GLU A 149 4.91 -10.86 7.58
N TRP A 150 4.11 -10.29 6.65
CA TRP A 150 4.05 -10.74 5.27
C TRP A 150 5.39 -10.64 4.52
N ASN A 151 6.23 -9.67 4.86
CA ASN A 151 7.53 -9.51 4.20
C ASN A 151 8.67 -10.26 4.92
N MET A 152 8.36 -10.90 6.04
CA MET A 152 9.30 -11.70 6.85
C MET A 152 9.09 -13.21 6.68
N VAL A 153 7.92 -13.64 6.20
CA VAL A 153 7.68 -15.06 5.86
C VAL A 153 8.40 -15.45 4.57
N PRO A 154 8.63 -16.74 4.30
CA PRO A 154 9.16 -17.19 3.00
C PRO A 154 8.28 -16.71 1.84
N GLU A 155 8.87 -16.45 0.67
CA GLU A 155 8.12 -16.02 -0.52
C GLU A 155 7.00 -17.00 -0.92
N SER A 156 7.21 -18.31 -0.66
CA SER A 156 6.18 -19.33 -0.88
C SER A 156 4.93 -19.14 0.00
N HIS A 157 5.02 -18.36 1.07
CA HIS A 157 3.93 -18.11 2.02
C HIS A 157 3.12 -16.87 1.71
N SER A 158 3.53 -16.08 0.74
CA SER A 158 2.87 -14.81 0.41
C SER A 158 2.61 -14.66 -1.09
N VAL A 159 1.72 -13.75 -1.42
CA VAL A 159 1.50 -13.25 -2.77
C VAL A 159 1.27 -11.75 -2.70
N VAL A 160 1.85 -11.01 -3.65
CA VAL A 160 1.75 -9.56 -3.73
C VAL A 160 1.25 -9.16 -5.11
N THR A 161 0.37 -8.18 -5.19
CA THR A 161 -0.13 -7.62 -6.46
C THR A 161 -0.06 -6.10 -6.43
N PHE A 162 0.08 -5.49 -7.61
CA PHE A 162 0.25 -4.05 -7.77
C PHE A 162 -0.85 -3.49 -8.67
N ARG A 163 -1.44 -2.36 -8.30
CA ARG A 163 -2.46 -1.66 -9.07
C ARG A 163 -2.32 -0.16 -8.93
N VAL A 164 -2.70 0.56 -9.97
CA VAL A 164 -2.85 2.02 -9.90
C VAL A 164 -4.33 2.34 -9.72
N GLN A 165 -4.63 3.12 -8.69
CA GLN A 165 -5.95 3.70 -8.47
C GLN A 165 -5.89 5.20 -8.74
N GLU A 166 -6.83 5.71 -9.55
CA GLU A 166 -6.89 7.11 -9.98
C GLU A 166 -7.57 7.99 -8.92
N CYS A 167 -7.03 7.96 -7.71
CA CYS A 167 -7.41 8.87 -6.63
C CYS A 167 -6.26 9.08 -5.65
N ASN A 168 -6.42 10.06 -4.80
CA ASN A 168 -5.49 10.35 -3.71
C ASN A 168 -5.37 9.18 -2.73
N TRP A 169 -4.16 8.93 -2.27
CA TRP A 169 -3.81 7.82 -1.37
C TRP A 169 -4.69 7.74 -0.12
N LEU A 170 -5.07 8.90 0.44
CA LEU A 170 -5.85 8.95 1.67
C LEU A 170 -7.29 8.46 1.44
N GLN A 171 -7.90 8.75 0.27
CA GLN A 171 -9.22 8.25 -0.08
C GLN A 171 -9.24 6.71 -0.15
N ALA A 172 -8.21 6.13 -0.77
CA ALA A 172 -8.05 4.70 -0.87
C ALA A 172 -7.85 4.05 0.51
N LEU A 173 -6.95 4.61 1.32
CA LEU A 173 -6.67 4.13 2.67
C LEU A 173 -7.87 4.22 3.60
N GLU A 174 -8.62 5.32 3.56
CA GLU A 174 -9.81 5.53 4.39
C GLU A 174 -10.88 4.47 4.13
N GLY A 175 -11.03 4.02 2.89
CA GLY A 175 -11.94 2.92 2.56
C GLY A 175 -11.58 1.64 3.32
N GLU A 176 -10.31 1.31 3.45
CA GLU A 176 -9.95 0.03 4.09
C GLU A 176 -9.96 0.07 5.63
N VAL A 177 -9.76 1.22 6.24
CA VAL A 177 -9.91 1.33 7.70
C VAL A 177 -11.37 1.44 8.15
N ASP A 178 -12.30 1.66 7.23
CA ASP A 178 -13.74 1.64 7.48
C ASP A 178 -14.32 0.22 7.44
N SER A 179 -14.61 -0.35 8.59
CA SER A 179 -15.29 -1.66 8.67
C SER A 179 -16.81 -1.59 8.48
N ALA A 180 -17.41 -0.40 8.42
CA ALA A 180 -18.88 -0.26 8.31
C ALA A 180 -19.36 -0.50 6.88
N HIS A 181 -18.66 0.07 5.87
CA HIS A 181 -19.06 -0.04 4.47
C HIS A 181 -19.07 -1.49 3.96
N ALA A 182 -18.13 -2.32 4.46
CA ALA A 182 -17.88 -3.65 3.90
C ALA A 182 -19.15 -4.53 3.84
N ALA A 183 -20.00 -4.48 4.84
CA ALA A 183 -21.23 -5.25 4.88
C ALA A 183 -22.33 -4.70 3.95
N ILE A 184 -22.25 -3.44 3.58
CA ILE A 184 -23.23 -2.75 2.74
C ILE A 184 -22.78 -2.76 1.28
N LEU A 185 -21.61 -2.22 1.00
CA LEU A 185 -21.06 -2.08 -0.35
C LEU A 185 -20.83 -3.44 -1.02
N HIS A 186 -20.25 -4.39 -0.31
CA HIS A 186 -19.91 -5.72 -0.81
C HIS A 186 -21.01 -6.76 -0.59
N GLY A 187 -22.20 -6.32 -0.17
CA GLY A 187 -23.35 -7.20 0.00
C GLY A 187 -23.77 -7.85 -1.31
N ARG A 188 -24.12 -9.14 -1.29
CA ARG A 188 -24.63 -9.87 -2.45
C ARG A 188 -26.16 -9.83 -2.49
N ARG A 189 -26.72 -9.80 -3.71
CA ARG A 189 -28.14 -9.85 -3.96
C ARG A 189 -28.66 -11.29 -3.98
N GLY A 190 -29.89 -11.52 -3.56
CA GLY A 190 -30.59 -12.78 -3.79
C GLY A 190 -30.32 -13.89 -2.77
N GLY A 191 -30.23 -13.58 -1.48
CA GLY A 191 -30.27 -14.58 -0.42
C GLY A 191 -28.93 -14.97 0.20
N SER A 192 -27.81 -14.81 -0.48
CA SER A 192 -26.48 -14.80 0.16
C SER A 192 -26.12 -13.38 0.58
N THR A 193 -27.06 -12.76 1.23
CA THR A 193 -26.99 -11.36 1.62
C THR A 193 -25.95 -11.11 2.70
N ILE A 194 -25.72 -9.83 2.91
CA ILE A 194 -25.21 -9.20 4.13
C ILE A 194 -25.40 -10.08 5.38
N LYS A 195 -26.54 -10.79 5.52
CA LYS A 195 -26.85 -11.67 6.65
C LYS A 195 -26.02 -12.97 6.72
N GLN A 196 -25.41 -13.42 5.64
CA GLN A 196 -24.52 -14.59 5.67
C GLN A 196 -23.07 -14.21 6.06
N TRP A 197 -22.72 -12.96 5.88
CA TRP A 197 -21.53 -12.40 6.46
C TRP A 197 -21.81 -12.09 7.94
N ARG A 198 -21.01 -12.64 8.82
CA ARG A 198 -21.15 -12.38 10.25
C ARG A 198 -21.13 -10.87 10.57
N ALA A 199 -20.30 -10.11 9.85
CA ALA A 199 -20.29 -8.65 9.91
C ALA A 199 -21.61 -7.98 9.42
N GLY A 200 -22.41 -8.67 8.62
CA GLY A 200 -23.68 -8.16 8.12
C GLY A 200 -24.89 -8.40 9.05
N GLN A 201 -24.69 -9.09 10.15
CA GLN A 201 -25.79 -9.33 11.12
C GLN A 201 -26.06 -8.11 11.99
N ASP A 202 -25.04 -7.26 12.21
CA ASP A 202 -25.19 -5.97 12.87
C ASP A 202 -24.52 -4.89 12.00
N LEU A 203 -25.32 -4.06 11.34
CA LEU A 203 -24.88 -2.99 10.46
C LEU A 203 -24.45 -1.71 11.20
N SER A 204 -24.60 -1.67 12.52
CA SER A 204 -24.26 -0.52 13.36
C SER A 204 -23.18 -0.87 14.38
N PRO A 205 -21.95 -1.19 13.94
CA PRO A 205 -20.88 -1.54 14.84
C PRO A 205 -20.50 -0.37 15.76
N LYS A 206 -20.08 -0.68 16.99
CA LYS A 206 -19.43 0.27 17.85
C LYS A 206 -17.94 0.28 17.57
N PHE A 207 -17.38 1.47 17.32
CA PHE A 207 -15.96 1.63 17.05
C PHE A 207 -15.18 2.02 18.31
N GLU A 208 -14.07 1.36 18.52
CA GLU A 208 -13.10 1.64 19.56
C GLU A 208 -11.71 1.71 18.91
N VAL A 209 -10.88 2.68 19.32
CA VAL A 209 -9.58 2.91 18.69
C VAL A 209 -8.49 2.92 19.75
N GLN A 210 -7.45 2.10 19.55
CA GLN A 210 -6.33 1.96 20.45
C GLN A 210 -5.02 2.30 19.75
N PRO A 211 -4.24 3.29 20.24
CA PRO A 211 -2.92 3.61 19.68
C PRO A 211 -1.88 2.57 20.07
N HIS A 212 -0.87 2.41 19.21
CA HIS A 212 0.35 1.63 19.44
C HIS A 212 1.53 2.27 18.70
N ASP A 213 2.76 1.76 18.91
CA ASP A 213 3.99 2.37 18.37
C ASP A 213 3.99 2.56 16.85
N ALA A 214 3.39 1.63 16.10
CA ALA A 214 3.35 1.70 14.63
C ALA A 214 2.13 2.47 14.07
N GLY A 215 1.09 2.73 14.88
CA GLY A 215 -0.13 3.35 14.38
C GLY A 215 -1.32 3.18 15.32
N ILE A 216 -2.44 2.66 14.81
CA ILE A 216 -3.66 2.44 15.59
C ILE A 216 -4.37 1.14 15.22
N SER A 217 -4.94 0.47 16.22
CA SER A 217 -5.91 -0.61 16.06
C SER A 217 -7.32 -0.03 16.07
N ILE A 218 -8.15 -0.43 15.13
CA ILE A 218 -9.53 0.04 14.97
C ILE A 218 -10.48 -1.16 15.08
N ALA A 219 -11.12 -1.28 16.22
CA ALA A 219 -12.04 -2.35 16.51
C ALA A 219 -13.48 -1.95 16.15
N ALA A 220 -14.14 -2.77 15.33
CA ALA A 220 -15.56 -2.68 15.02
C ALA A 220 -16.29 -3.82 15.73
N ARG A 221 -16.94 -3.50 16.85
CA ARG A 221 -17.68 -4.45 17.68
C ARG A 221 -19.13 -4.52 17.22
N ARG A 222 -19.59 -5.73 16.93
CA ARG A 222 -20.96 -6.07 16.50
C ARG A 222 -21.60 -7.03 17.48
N LYS A 223 -22.91 -6.92 17.67
CA LYS A 223 -23.66 -7.92 18.43
C LYS A 223 -23.70 -9.24 17.65
N ASP A 224 -23.47 -10.35 18.35
CA ASP A 224 -23.52 -11.71 17.82
C ASP A 224 -24.34 -12.58 18.78
N GLY A 225 -25.66 -12.40 18.69
CA GLY A 225 -26.61 -12.93 19.67
C GLY A 225 -26.63 -12.14 20.99
N PRO A 226 -27.28 -12.70 22.04
CA PRO A 226 -27.41 -12.01 23.33
C PRO A 226 -26.16 -12.08 24.21
N GLU A 227 -25.32 -13.11 24.04
CA GLU A 227 -24.22 -13.42 24.95
C GLU A 227 -22.83 -13.10 24.38
N HIS A 228 -22.73 -12.76 23.09
CA HIS A 228 -21.46 -12.56 22.43
C HIS A 228 -21.41 -11.27 21.59
N ASN A 229 -20.19 -10.83 21.37
CA ASN A 229 -19.85 -9.83 20.38
C ASN A 229 -18.87 -10.41 19.36
N TYR A 230 -19.06 -10.07 18.10
CA TYR A 230 -18.10 -10.28 17.03
C TYR A 230 -17.29 -9.00 16.82
N VAL A 231 -15.99 -9.06 17.01
CA VAL A 231 -15.09 -7.90 16.92
C VAL A 231 -14.12 -8.11 15.77
N ARG A 232 -14.12 -7.16 14.84
CA ARG A 232 -13.14 -7.08 13.77
C ARG A 232 -12.18 -5.93 14.06
N VAL A 233 -10.88 -6.20 14.07
CA VAL A 233 -9.84 -5.21 14.36
C VAL A 233 -8.96 -5.01 13.14
N ASN A 234 -9.15 -3.88 12.45
CA ASN A 234 -8.26 -3.41 11.41
C ASN A 234 -7.02 -2.78 12.06
N GLN A 235 -5.88 -2.84 11.38
CA GLN A 235 -4.69 -2.08 11.76
C GLN A 235 -4.45 -0.98 10.72
N PHE A 236 -4.21 0.23 11.19
CA PHE A 236 -3.51 1.26 10.42
C PHE A 236 -2.07 1.34 10.94
N LEU A 237 -1.09 1.17 10.05
CA LEU A 237 0.33 1.31 10.39
C LEU A 237 0.94 2.45 9.55
N MET A 238 1.70 3.29 10.22
CA MET A 238 2.35 4.45 9.59
C MET A 238 3.25 4.06 8.43
N PRO A 239 3.33 4.85 7.35
CA PRO A 239 2.48 6.01 7.08
C PRO A 239 1.24 5.66 6.22
N PHE A 240 1.19 4.48 5.58
CA PHE A 240 0.19 4.14 4.55
C PHE A 240 -0.21 2.65 4.52
N TRP A 241 0.02 1.90 5.59
CA TRP A 241 -0.32 0.47 5.65
C TRP A 241 -1.65 0.24 6.34
N THR A 242 -2.41 -0.70 5.81
CA THR A 242 -3.64 -1.20 6.42
C THR A 242 -3.63 -2.72 6.44
N LEU A 243 -4.05 -3.32 7.56
CA LEU A 243 -4.25 -4.76 7.68
C LEU A 243 -5.72 -5.05 7.87
N VAL A 244 -6.23 -6.00 7.09
CA VAL A 244 -7.65 -6.37 7.06
C VAL A 244 -7.92 -7.57 7.96
N PRO A 245 -8.93 -7.51 8.83
CA PRO A 245 -9.31 -8.65 9.66
C PRO A 245 -9.71 -9.85 8.80
N PRO A 246 -9.14 -11.05 9.06
CA PRO A 246 -9.45 -12.24 8.30
C PRO A 246 -10.92 -12.61 8.44
N GLN A 247 -11.46 -13.25 7.41
CA GLN A 247 -12.74 -13.93 7.51
C GLN A 247 -12.54 -15.30 8.16
N THR A 248 -13.49 -15.73 8.97
CA THR A 248 -13.41 -16.97 9.77
C THR A 248 -13.15 -18.24 8.96
N GLN A 249 -13.39 -18.22 7.66
CA GLN A 249 -13.30 -19.40 6.80
C GLN A 249 -11.94 -19.59 6.13
N TYR A 250 -11.06 -18.57 6.20
CA TYR A 250 -9.78 -18.57 5.50
C TYR A 250 -8.67 -18.15 6.45
N PRO A 251 -7.65 -19.00 6.68
CA PRO A 251 -6.51 -18.65 7.51
C PRO A 251 -5.52 -17.67 6.83
N GLU A 252 -5.94 -17.04 5.74
CA GLU A 252 -5.15 -16.06 5.00
C GLU A 252 -5.27 -14.69 5.65
N LEU A 253 -4.13 -14.09 5.94
CA LEU A 253 -4.00 -12.70 6.36
C LEU A 253 -3.78 -11.81 5.15
N SER A 254 -4.28 -10.59 5.19
CA SER A 254 -4.14 -9.65 4.08
C SER A 254 -4.06 -8.19 4.54
N GLY A 255 -3.61 -7.36 3.64
CA GLY A 255 -3.56 -5.92 3.80
C GLY A 255 -3.07 -5.22 2.56
N HIS A 256 -2.96 -3.90 2.67
CA HIS A 256 -2.48 -3.06 1.58
C HIS A 256 -1.41 -2.06 2.04
N ALA A 257 -0.55 -1.66 1.10
CA ALA A 257 0.14 -0.39 1.13
C ALA A 257 -0.51 0.55 0.13
N TRP A 258 -0.92 1.73 0.59
CA TRP A 258 -1.54 2.78 -0.21
C TRP A 258 -0.49 3.84 -0.55
N VAL A 259 0.45 3.47 -1.44
CA VAL A 259 1.63 4.28 -1.74
C VAL A 259 1.28 5.41 -2.70
N PRO A 260 1.49 6.67 -2.35
CA PRO A 260 1.24 7.76 -3.29
C PRO A 260 2.23 7.74 -4.47
N ILE A 261 1.72 7.62 -5.68
CA ILE A 261 2.47 7.92 -6.90
C ILE A 261 2.68 9.44 -6.98
N ASP A 262 1.59 10.17 -6.83
CA ASP A 262 1.50 11.63 -6.72
C ASP A 262 0.22 12.00 -5.95
N ASP A 263 -0.19 13.26 -5.97
CA ASP A 263 -1.39 13.72 -5.27
C ASP A 263 -2.70 13.11 -5.81
N HIS A 264 -2.69 12.60 -7.04
CA HIS A 264 -3.89 12.13 -7.76
C HIS A 264 -3.94 10.64 -8.04
N HIS A 265 -2.82 9.92 -7.83
CA HIS A 265 -2.71 8.50 -8.14
C HIS A 265 -2.07 7.73 -6.99
N THR A 266 -2.61 6.57 -6.72
CA THR A 266 -2.15 5.66 -5.66
C THR A 266 -1.69 4.34 -6.27
N LEU A 267 -0.48 3.92 -5.91
CA LEU A 267 -0.04 2.54 -6.09
C LEU A 267 -0.58 1.72 -4.93
N ALA A 268 -1.62 0.96 -5.17
CA ALA A 268 -2.17 0.03 -4.21
C ALA A 268 -1.44 -1.31 -4.34
N ILE A 269 -0.68 -1.65 -3.31
CA ILE A 269 0.04 -2.92 -3.21
C ILE A 269 -0.73 -3.80 -2.24
N MET A 270 -1.43 -4.80 -2.77
CA MET A 270 -2.13 -5.79 -1.96
C MET A 270 -1.21 -6.97 -1.68
N PHE A 271 -1.19 -7.42 -0.45
CA PHE A 271 -0.53 -8.65 -0.05
C PHE A 271 -1.49 -9.57 0.69
N SER A 272 -1.32 -10.88 0.46
CA SER A 272 -1.96 -11.94 1.25
C SER A 272 -0.91 -12.97 1.62
N TYR A 273 -1.02 -13.55 2.80
CA TYR A 273 -0.02 -14.48 3.31
C TYR A 273 -0.59 -15.45 4.35
N THR A 274 0.17 -16.51 4.59
CA THR A 274 -0.05 -17.49 5.66
C THR A 274 1.22 -17.57 6.51
N PRO A 275 1.15 -17.38 7.83
CA PRO A 275 2.34 -17.28 8.68
C PRO A 275 3.17 -18.55 8.79
N ASP A 276 2.53 -19.72 8.79
CA ASP A 276 3.08 -21.00 9.22
C ASP A 276 3.09 -22.09 8.13
N GLN A 277 2.59 -21.81 6.94
CA GLN A 277 2.54 -22.76 5.83
C GLN A 277 2.61 -22.06 4.48
N PRO A 278 2.96 -22.76 3.39
CA PRO A 278 2.92 -22.18 2.04
C PRO A 278 1.51 -21.68 1.71
N PHE A 279 1.47 -20.55 1.01
CA PHE A 279 0.22 -19.94 0.54
C PHE A 279 -0.51 -20.91 -0.40
N TYR A 280 -1.81 -21.05 -0.24
CA TYR A 280 -2.60 -22.03 -0.99
C TYR A 280 -2.45 -21.85 -2.49
N GLU A 281 -2.09 -22.92 -3.20
CA GLU A 281 -1.84 -22.89 -4.65
C GLU A 281 -3.07 -22.39 -5.43
N LYS A 282 -4.26 -22.78 -5.02
CA LYS A 282 -5.51 -22.31 -5.63
C LYS A 282 -5.68 -20.80 -5.49
N SER A 283 -5.43 -20.26 -4.29
CA SER A 283 -5.48 -18.82 -4.05
C SER A 283 -4.37 -18.10 -4.80
N ARG A 284 -3.12 -18.62 -4.76
CA ARG A 284 -1.99 -18.07 -5.52
C ARG A 284 -2.30 -17.97 -7.01
N LYS A 285 -2.90 -19.02 -7.58
CA LYS A 285 -3.31 -19.03 -8.98
C LYS A 285 -4.38 -17.98 -9.28
N LEU A 286 -5.35 -17.79 -8.39
CA LEU A 286 -6.35 -16.72 -8.52
C LEU A 286 -5.72 -15.34 -8.50
N PHE A 287 -4.71 -15.10 -7.65
CA PHE A 287 -3.98 -13.85 -7.61
C PHE A 287 -3.13 -13.61 -8.85
N LYS A 288 -2.51 -14.65 -9.41
CA LYS A 288 -1.67 -14.58 -10.62
C LYS A 288 -2.47 -14.47 -11.92
N ASP A 289 -3.46 -15.33 -12.09
CA ASP A 289 -4.16 -15.50 -13.37
C ASP A 289 -5.42 -14.63 -13.46
N GLY A 290 -5.84 -14.03 -12.37
CA GLY A 290 -7.14 -13.39 -12.25
C GLY A 290 -8.30 -14.39 -12.31
N TYR A 291 -9.51 -13.90 -12.19
CA TYR A 291 -10.69 -14.70 -12.52
C TYR A 291 -10.87 -14.73 -14.03
N LYS A 292 -10.58 -15.86 -14.68
CA LYS A 292 -10.76 -16.04 -16.12
C LYS A 292 -12.13 -15.51 -16.58
N GLY A 293 -12.13 -14.52 -17.49
CA GLY A 293 -13.31 -13.94 -18.10
C GLY A 293 -14.08 -12.92 -17.23
N ARG A 294 -13.59 -12.58 -16.04
CA ARG A 294 -14.09 -11.46 -15.24
C ARG A 294 -12.94 -10.49 -15.01
N GLU A 295 -13.09 -9.26 -15.45
CA GLU A 295 -12.23 -8.16 -15.02
C GLU A 295 -12.53 -7.91 -13.53
N THR A 296 -11.97 -8.75 -12.66
CA THR A 296 -12.15 -8.62 -11.22
C THR A 296 -11.06 -7.74 -10.70
N GLY A 297 -11.43 -6.67 -10.07
CA GLY A 297 -10.48 -5.75 -9.47
C GLY A 297 -9.50 -6.36 -8.47
N HIS A 298 -9.69 -7.58 -8.00
CA HIS A 298 -8.77 -8.23 -7.05
C HIS A 298 -7.63 -9.01 -7.70
N HIS A 299 -7.76 -9.42 -8.96
CA HIS A 299 -6.90 -10.45 -9.52
C HIS A 299 -6.51 -10.19 -10.96
N SER A 300 -6.55 -8.95 -11.39
CA SER A 300 -6.09 -8.61 -12.72
C SER A 300 -4.58 -8.59 -12.71
N HIS A 301 -3.98 -9.56 -13.36
CA HIS A 301 -2.58 -9.70 -13.70
C HIS A 301 -1.63 -10.16 -12.59
N GLY A 302 -0.63 -10.89 -12.99
CA GLY A 302 0.31 -11.58 -12.15
C GLY A 302 1.01 -10.66 -11.15
N ALA A 303 1.35 -11.23 -10.00
CA ALA A 303 2.04 -10.55 -8.90
C ALA A 303 3.38 -9.91 -9.31
N TYR A 304 3.79 -10.09 -10.56
CA TYR A 304 5.12 -9.77 -11.06
C TYR A 304 5.09 -9.02 -12.40
N GLU A 305 3.99 -8.38 -12.77
CA GLU A 305 4.00 -7.55 -13.97
C GLU A 305 4.58 -6.16 -13.68
N ALA A 306 5.55 -5.77 -14.51
CA ALA A 306 6.27 -4.49 -14.41
C ALA A 306 5.40 -3.24 -14.54
N ARG A 307 4.14 -3.40 -14.85
CA ARG A 307 3.20 -2.29 -14.99
C ARG A 307 2.00 -2.51 -14.09
N PRO A 308 1.87 -1.71 -13.01
CA PRO A 308 0.64 -1.71 -12.24
C PRO A 308 -0.55 -1.49 -13.15
N VAL A 309 -1.57 -2.32 -13.02
CA VAL A 309 -2.77 -2.18 -13.82
C VAL A 309 -3.58 -1.01 -13.31
N THR A 310 -3.88 -0.05 -14.16
CA THR A 310 -4.86 0.98 -13.86
C THR A 310 -6.25 0.36 -13.86
N VAL A 311 -6.98 0.55 -12.78
CA VAL A 311 -8.35 0.02 -12.66
C VAL A 311 -9.33 0.97 -13.35
N PRO A 312 -9.84 0.63 -14.55
CA PRO A 312 -10.70 1.53 -15.30
C PRO A 312 -12.14 1.47 -14.80
N TYR A 313 -12.41 1.90 -13.56
CA TYR A 313 -13.77 1.88 -12.99
C TYR A 313 -14.78 2.63 -13.88
N HIS A 314 -14.38 3.64 -14.62
CA HIS A 314 -15.21 4.40 -15.55
C HIS A 314 -15.86 3.52 -16.65
N ARG A 315 -15.26 2.38 -17.00
CA ARG A 315 -15.90 1.40 -17.92
C ARG A 315 -17.22 0.84 -17.38
N TYR A 316 -17.42 0.90 -16.06
CA TYR A 316 -18.61 0.36 -15.39
C TYR A 316 -19.65 1.43 -15.04
N TRP A 317 -19.38 2.73 -15.30
CA TRP A 317 -20.27 3.84 -15.00
C TRP A 317 -21.69 3.63 -15.56
N SER A 318 -21.81 3.15 -16.80
CA SER A 318 -23.11 2.90 -17.41
C SER A 318 -23.88 1.79 -16.71
N ARG A 319 -23.20 0.81 -16.15
CA ARG A 319 -23.80 -0.28 -15.37
C ARG A 319 -24.21 0.19 -13.99
N PHE A 320 -23.34 0.92 -13.34
CA PHE A 320 -23.57 1.50 -12.02
C PHE A 320 -24.75 2.49 -12.02
N ASN A 321 -24.78 3.42 -12.96
CA ASN A 321 -25.79 4.47 -13.03
C ASN A 321 -27.15 4.03 -13.59
N ARG A 322 -27.24 2.87 -14.24
CA ARG A 322 -28.50 2.44 -14.90
C ARG A 322 -29.33 1.46 -14.08
N GLY A 323 -28.99 1.23 -12.82
CA GLY A 323 -29.66 0.22 -12.01
C GLY A 323 -29.47 -1.22 -12.52
N ASN A 324 -28.53 -1.45 -13.43
CA ASN A 324 -28.15 -2.76 -13.97
C ASN A 324 -27.44 -3.66 -12.94
N ALA A 325 -27.19 -3.13 -11.74
CA ALA A 325 -26.80 -3.88 -10.55
C ALA A 325 -27.67 -5.13 -10.32
N TYR A 326 -28.88 -5.11 -10.85
CA TYR A 326 -29.84 -6.21 -10.72
C TYR A 326 -29.45 -7.51 -11.42
N ASN A 327 -28.55 -7.47 -12.38
CA ASN A 327 -28.14 -8.63 -13.18
C ASN A 327 -26.84 -9.28 -12.73
N TYR A 328 -26.22 -8.79 -11.64
CA TYR A 328 -24.97 -9.29 -11.11
C TYR A 328 -25.12 -9.81 -9.68
N ASP A 329 -24.23 -10.70 -9.26
CA ASP A 329 -24.17 -11.24 -7.90
C ASP A 329 -23.93 -10.15 -6.84
N TYR A 330 -23.27 -9.05 -7.24
CA TYR A 330 -23.00 -7.89 -6.39
C TYR A 330 -24.07 -6.81 -6.56
N GLN A 331 -24.46 -6.16 -5.48
CA GLN A 331 -25.51 -5.13 -5.52
C GLN A 331 -25.12 -3.89 -6.34
N THR A 332 -23.83 -3.60 -6.49
CA THR A 332 -23.31 -2.49 -7.30
C THR A 332 -23.30 -2.79 -8.80
N GLY A 333 -23.38 -4.06 -9.18
CA GLY A 333 -23.19 -4.51 -10.55
C GLY A 333 -21.73 -4.48 -11.03
N MET A 334 -20.79 -4.18 -10.15
CA MET A 334 -19.36 -4.20 -10.45
C MET A 334 -18.76 -5.57 -10.17
N PRO A 335 -17.85 -6.07 -11.02
CA PRO A 335 -17.24 -7.38 -10.82
C PRO A 335 -16.04 -7.29 -9.88
N GLY A 336 -16.28 -7.47 -8.58
CA GLY A 336 -15.22 -7.60 -7.58
C GLY A 336 -15.13 -6.45 -6.59
N LEU A 337 -14.70 -6.77 -5.38
CA LEU A 337 -14.63 -5.87 -4.22
C LEU A 337 -13.79 -4.62 -4.52
N TRP A 338 -12.63 -4.80 -5.14
CA TRP A 338 -11.74 -3.71 -5.49
C TRP A 338 -12.38 -2.63 -6.38
N LEU A 339 -13.15 -3.04 -7.41
CA LEU A 339 -13.80 -2.08 -8.29
C LEU A 339 -14.93 -1.34 -7.61
N GLU A 340 -15.64 -1.98 -6.68
CA GLU A 340 -16.65 -1.34 -5.84
C GLU A 340 -16.03 -0.23 -4.99
N ASP A 341 -14.93 -0.54 -4.31
CA ASP A 341 -14.18 0.43 -3.50
C ASP A 341 -13.61 1.56 -4.34
N ALA A 342 -12.90 1.23 -5.42
CA ALA A 342 -12.29 2.21 -6.30
C ALA A 342 -13.33 3.18 -6.91
N ALA A 343 -14.51 2.68 -7.25
CA ALA A 343 -15.60 3.52 -7.76
C ALA A 343 -16.11 4.52 -6.72
N CYS A 344 -16.26 4.09 -5.46
CA CYS A 344 -16.66 4.99 -4.38
C CYS A 344 -15.57 6.00 -4.05
N GLN A 345 -14.31 5.56 -4.02
CA GLN A 345 -13.18 6.36 -3.59
C GLN A 345 -12.73 7.39 -4.64
N SER A 346 -12.91 7.12 -5.94
CA SER A 346 -12.45 7.99 -7.04
C SER A 346 -13.58 8.57 -7.89
N GLY A 347 -14.82 8.18 -7.63
CA GLY A 347 -15.96 8.51 -8.51
C GLY A 347 -16.37 9.99 -8.51
N VAL A 348 -16.04 10.76 -7.49
CA VAL A 348 -16.39 12.19 -7.38
C VAL A 348 -15.23 13.07 -7.85
N ALA A 349 -14.05 12.85 -7.29
CA ALA A 349 -12.84 13.60 -7.62
C ALA A 349 -11.59 12.79 -7.26
N THR A 350 -10.48 13.06 -7.93
CA THR A 350 -9.18 12.44 -7.59
C THR A 350 -8.69 12.90 -6.21
N ILE A 351 -9.02 14.12 -5.78
CA ILE A 351 -8.84 14.64 -4.42
C ILE A 351 -10.18 15.15 -3.93
N TYR A 352 -10.75 14.52 -2.92
CA TYR A 352 -12.01 14.93 -2.33
C TYR A 352 -11.82 16.06 -1.31
N ASP A 353 -12.74 17.03 -1.34
CA ASP A 353 -12.78 18.12 -0.35
C ASP A 353 -13.47 17.65 0.93
N ARG A 354 -12.67 17.25 1.91
CA ARG A 354 -13.13 16.73 3.19
C ARG A 354 -13.75 17.78 4.12
N SER A 355 -13.73 19.05 3.74
CA SER A 355 -14.45 20.10 4.46
C SER A 355 -15.98 20.00 4.25
N GLN A 356 -16.41 19.24 3.24
CA GLN A 356 -17.81 18.99 2.92
C GLN A 356 -18.38 17.71 3.56
N GLU A 357 -17.57 16.95 4.30
CA GLU A 357 -18.01 15.69 4.92
C GLU A 357 -18.89 15.89 6.14
N HIS A 358 -19.80 14.93 6.35
CA HIS A 358 -20.63 14.84 7.55
C HIS A 358 -20.37 13.50 8.22
N LEU A 359 -19.35 13.47 9.09
CA LEU A 359 -18.88 12.22 9.72
C LEU A 359 -19.80 11.81 10.87
N GLY A 360 -20.04 10.49 10.97
CA GLY A 360 -20.81 9.84 12.02
C GLY A 360 -19.94 9.10 13.04
N SER A 361 -20.57 8.37 13.94
CA SER A 361 -19.88 7.56 14.96
C SER A 361 -19.10 6.38 14.36
N THR A 362 -19.49 5.92 13.19
CA THR A 362 -18.81 4.83 12.47
C THR A 362 -17.49 5.26 11.84
N ASP A 363 -17.26 6.57 11.69
CA ASP A 363 -16.04 7.14 11.11
C ASP A 363 -14.94 7.41 12.14
N ALA A 364 -15.10 6.96 13.39
CA ALA A 364 -14.15 7.20 14.47
C ALA A 364 -12.72 6.74 14.13
N GLY A 365 -12.56 5.63 13.41
CA GLY A 365 -11.27 5.13 12.92
C GLY A 365 -10.63 6.11 11.95
N ILE A 366 -11.37 6.58 10.96
CA ILE A 366 -10.91 7.55 9.94
C ILE A 366 -10.45 8.86 10.61
N VAL A 367 -11.26 9.38 11.52
CA VAL A 367 -10.92 10.61 12.28
C VAL A 367 -9.60 10.46 13.04
N ARG A 368 -9.37 9.30 13.67
CA ARG A 368 -8.15 9.03 14.43
C ARG A 368 -6.93 8.85 13.53
N VAL A 369 -7.07 8.21 12.37
CA VAL A 369 -6.00 8.10 11.36
C VAL A 369 -5.58 9.49 10.89
N ARG A 370 -6.52 10.32 10.46
CA ARG A 370 -6.25 11.70 10.02
C ARG A 370 -5.52 12.51 11.09
N ARG A 371 -6.00 12.43 12.34
CA ARG A 371 -5.37 13.13 13.46
C ARG A 371 -3.94 12.66 13.70
N LEU A 372 -3.69 11.34 13.70
CA LEU A 372 -2.35 10.79 13.89
C LEU A 372 -1.39 11.28 12.79
N LEU A 373 -1.84 11.28 11.53
CA LEU A 373 -1.04 11.75 10.39
C LEU A 373 -0.72 13.25 10.50
N LEU A 374 -1.71 14.10 10.82
CA LEU A 374 -1.51 15.54 10.99
C LEU A 374 -0.58 15.86 12.16
N GLU A 375 -0.78 15.20 13.31
CA GLU A 375 0.07 15.37 14.50
C GLU A 375 1.51 14.92 14.22
N SER A 376 1.69 13.82 13.47
CA SER A 376 3.01 13.31 13.09
C SER A 376 3.73 14.25 12.12
N ALA A 377 3.01 14.78 11.13
CA ALA A 377 3.57 15.77 10.20
C ALA A 377 3.97 17.08 10.91
N LYS A 378 3.15 17.54 11.86
CA LYS A 378 3.45 18.73 12.69
C LYS A 378 4.67 18.50 13.57
N LYS A 379 4.72 17.40 14.32
CA LYS A 379 5.86 17.04 15.16
C LYS A 379 7.15 16.92 14.36
N LEU A 380 7.09 16.36 13.14
CA LEU A 380 8.25 16.30 12.27
C LEU A 380 8.76 17.69 11.89
N ALA A 381 7.87 18.65 11.60
CA ALA A 381 8.26 20.03 11.33
C ALA A 381 8.92 20.71 12.55
N GLU A 382 8.60 20.23 13.77
CA GLU A 382 9.20 20.64 15.04
C GLU A 382 10.49 19.84 15.36
N GLY A 383 10.93 18.93 14.48
CA GLY A 383 12.15 18.14 14.60
C GLY A 383 12.00 16.77 15.29
N ALA A 384 10.77 16.32 15.57
CA ALA A 384 10.52 15.02 16.20
C ALA A 384 10.09 13.97 15.14
N GLU A 385 10.94 12.99 14.89
CA GLU A 385 10.64 11.86 14.00
C GLU A 385 9.67 10.86 14.69
N PRO A 386 8.74 10.23 13.94
CA PRO A 386 7.90 9.16 14.47
C PRO A 386 8.73 7.96 14.95
N VAL A 387 8.37 7.40 16.10
CA VAL A 387 9.05 6.22 16.69
C VAL A 387 9.08 5.05 15.72
N SER A 388 7.99 4.80 15.00
CA SER A 388 7.87 3.71 14.04
C SER A 388 8.83 3.80 12.86
N ALA A 389 9.27 5.00 12.47
CA ALA A 389 10.22 5.17 11.38
C ALA A 389 11.61 4.57 11.69
N ALA A 390 11.97 4.49 13.00
CA ALA A 390 13.25 3.95 13.47
C ALA A 390 13.12 2.58 14.17
N LYS A 391 11.89 2.06 14.38
CA LYS A 391 11.62 0.82 15.12
C LYS A 391 10.93 -0.22 14.23
N PRO A 392 11.68 -1.01 13.44
CA PRO A 392 11.13 -1.97 12.47
C PRO A 392 10.15 -2.96 13.09
N SER A 393 10.48 -3.48 14.30
CA SER A 393 9.66 -4.49 15.00
C SER A 393 8.30 -3.97 15.48
N SER A 394 8.07 -2.66 15.49
CA SER A 394 6.75 -2.12 15.83
C SER A 394 5.66 -2.49 14.81
N PHE A 395 6.06 -2.90 13.60
CA PHE A 395 5.17 -3.32 12.52
C PHE A 395 4.73 -4.79 12.61
N MET A 396 5.27 -5.56 13.57
CA MET A 396 4.90 -6.96 13.80
C MET A 396 3.50 -7.07 14.42
N MET A 397 2.49 -6.70 13.65
CA MET A 397 1.09 -6.65 14.03
C MET A 397 0.23 -7.46 13.08
N ARG A 398 -0.91 -7.97 13.58
CA ARG A 398 -1.96 -8.63 12.79
C ARG A 398 -3.29 -7.93 12.96
N ALA A 399 -4.08 -7.91 11.90
CA ALA A 399 -5.52 -7.68 12.02
C ALA A 399 -6.20 -8.97 12.48
N ILE A 400 -7.26 -8.87 13.28
CA ILE A 400 -7.93 -10.03 13.84
C ILE A 400 -9.46 -9.94 13.73
N SER A 401 -10.11 -11.10 13.76
CA SER A 401 -11.55 -11.23 13.95
C SER A 401 -11.79 -12.22 15.10
N VAL A 402 -12.43 -11.78 16.16
CA VAL A 402 -12.65 -12.59 17.37
C VAL A 402 -14.10 -12.53 17.83
N THR A 403 -14.57 -13.64 18.41
CA THR A 403 -15.83 -13.70 19.16
C THR A 403 -15.51 -13.65 20.63
N ILE A 404 -16.10 -12.71 21.33
CA ILE A 404 -15.89 -12.51 22.77
C ILE A 404 -17.21 -12.49 23.52
N PRO A 405 -17.27 -12.83 24.81
CA PRO A 405 -18.47 -12.68 25.61
C PRO A 405 -18.94 -11.22 25.63
N ALA A 406 -20.25 -11.03 25.69
CA ALA A 406 -20.82 -9.68 25.82
C ALA A 406 -20.30 -9.00 27.10
N GLY A 407 -19.86 -7.74 26.97
CA GLY A 407 -19.29 -6.99 28.09
C GLY A 407 -17.78 -7.17 28.31
N SER A 408 -17.13 -8.11 27.63
CA SER A 408 -15.67 -8.30 27.75
C SER A 408 -14.89 -7.20 27.03
N ASP A 409 -13.66 -6.97 27.49
CA ASP A 409 -12.69 -6.09 26.85
C ASP A 409 -12.02 -6.83 25.69
N TRP A 410 -12.22 -6.34 24.49
CA TRP A 410 -11.63 -6.93 23.29
C TRP A 410 -10.10 -6.78 23.26
N MET A 411 -9.55 -5.74 23.87
CA MET A 411 -8.11 -5.54 23.95
C MET A 411 -7.45 -6.56 24.84
N GLU A 412 -8.05 -6.91 25.97
CA GLU A 412 -7.54 -7.93 26.87
C GLU A 412 -7.53 -9.30 26.19
N LEU A 413 -8.62 -9.66 25.54
CA LEU A 413 -8.78 -10.97 24.90
C LEU A 413 -8.09 -11.06 23.53
N GLY A 414 -7.94 -9.96 22.80
CA GLY A 414 -7.39 -9.93 21.45
C GLY A 414 -5.90 -9.57 21.36
N ARG A 415 -5.30 -9.05 22.43
CA ARG A 415 -3.92 -8.51 22.43
C ARG A 415 -2.88 -9.49 21.89
N ASP A 416 -2.90 -10.71 22.38
CA ASP A 416 -1.91 -11.74 22.00
C ASP A 416 -2.09 -12.20 20.55
N TYR A 417 -3.33 -12.18 20.04
CA TYR A 417 -3.61 -12.53 18.64
C TYR A 417 -3.22 -11.43 17.66
N MET A 418 -3.21 -10.16 18.09
CA MET A 418 -2.75 -9.04 17.26
C MET A 418 -1.23 -8.98 17.13
N LYS A 419 -0.49 -9.64 17.99
CA LYS A 419 0.95 -9.71 17.92
C LYS A 419 1.37 -10.73 16.87
N ALA A 420 2.10 -10.29 15.85
CA ALA A 420 2.66 -11.19 14.86
C ALA A 420 3.86 -11.94 15.45
N GLU A 421 3.91 -13.25 15.22
CA GLU A 421 5.03 -14.12 15.59
C GLU A 421 5.33 -15.05 14.41
N LEU A 422 6.55 -14.94 13.87
CA LEU A 422 6.96 -15.71 12.70
C LEU A 422 6.85 -17.23 12.95
N GLY A 423 6.27 -17.94 11.97
CA GLY A 423 6.06 -19.38 12.05
C GLY A 423 4.92 -19.82 12.97
N LYS A 424 4.20 -18.89 13.59
CA LYS A 424 2.99 -19.20 14.36
C LYS A 424 1.76 -18.84 13.56
N GLY A 425 0.93 -19.82 13.29
CA GLY A 425 -0.41 -19.66 12.75
C GLY A 425 -1.35 -18.89 13.68
N PHE A 426 -2.60 -18.76 13.29
CA PHE A 426 -3.62 -18.25 14.19
C PHE A 426 -3.85 -19.27 15.31
N GLY A 427 -3.52 -18.90 16.53
CA GLY A 427 -3.78 -19.73 17.72
C GLY A 427 -5.24 -19.70 18.17
N TYR A 428 -6.17 -19.16 17.37
CA TYR A 428 -7.58 -19.11 17.72
C TYR A 428 -8.46 -19.60 16.56
N THR A 429 -9.62 -20.16 16.90
CA THR A 429 -10.70 -20.42 15.96
C THR A 429 -11.60 -19.18 16.01
N PRO A 430 -11.75 -18.46 14.90
CA PRO A 430 -12.53 -17.24 14.88
C PRO A 430 -14.01 -17.48 15.15
#